data_d5df3263c93215909c10c1131b8350b6
#
_entry.id   d5df3263c93215909c10c1131b8350b6
#
_cell.length_a   1.000
_cell.length_b   1.000
_cell.length_c   1.000
_cell.angle_alpha   90.00
_cell.angle_beta   90.00
_cell.angle_gamma   90.00
#
_symmetry.space_group_name_H-M   'P 1'
#
loop_
_entity.id
_entity.type
_entity.pdbx_description
1 polymer ?
#
loop_
_entity_poly.entity_id
_entity_poly.type
_entity_poly.pdbx_seq_one_letter_code
_entity_poly.pdbx_strand_id
1 'polypeptide(L)'
;QRNMVYHGMTIPFPKPFLFYDVQKLYSLCYQDGKARISLDEAVESFALDVDAPFHRALGDAEYTGRVMRAMDFESVKDYVSVDYYMPPESEDEEFTLRFPEYTKFVSRMFETKEEAMEEKRVTDVVCTKCRRMLRKKIRWFSSGQRYYLCLATCPEHGMMKGKIRMKKSEDGRVFAVKTVKPVDEEGAEAVFLKKEEARIRRAEKSRQKKLHGVE
;
A
#
# COMPACT_ATOMS: atom_id res chain seq x y z
N GLN A 1 -1.99 15.81 -10.72
CA GLN A 1 -3.46 16.01 -10.69
C GLN A 1 -3.83 17.25 -9.86
N ARG A 2 -3.36 17.42 -8.62
CA ARG A 2 -3.66 18.57 -7.75
C ARG A 2 -3.41 19.92 -8.43
N ASN A 3 -2.26 20.09 -9.09
CA ASN A 3 -1.95 21.33 -9.81
C ASN A 3 -2.91 21.57 -10.98
N MET A 4 -3.34 20.50 -11.65
CA MET A 4 -4.34 20.63 -12.74
C MET A 4 -5.66 21.14 -12.19
N VAL A 5 -6.15 20.58 -11.10
CA VAL A 5 -7.39 21.06 -10.44
C VAL A 5 -7.22 22.50 -9.97
N TYR A 6 -6.10 22.83 -9.33
CA TYR A 6 -5.81 24.20 -8.88
C TYR A 6 -5.87 25.23 -10.03
N HIS A 7 -5.42 24.85 -11.22
CA HIS A 7 -5.46 25.69 -12.41
C HIS A 7 -6.73 25.53 -13.26
N GLY A 8 -7.78 24.89 -12.72
CA GLY A 8 -9.05 24.69 -13.44
C GLY A 8 -8.96 23.76 -14.66
N MET A 9 -7.91 22.94 -14.73
CA MET A 9 -7.70 22.01 -15.85
C MET A 9 -8.48 20.70 -15.60
N THR A 10 -9.06 20.15 -16.66
CA THR A 10 -9.65 18.82 -16.61
C THR A 10 -8.57 17.76 -16.41
N ILE A 11 -8.80 16.81 -15.50
CA ILE A 11 -7.91 15.66 -15.30
C ILE A 11 -8.16 14.64 -16.42
N PRO A 12 -7.18 14.39 -17.32
CA PRO A 12 -7.37 13.49 -18.47
C PRO A 12 -7.13 12.02 -18.10
N PHE A 13 -6.84 11.71 -16.84
CA PHE A 13 -6.48 10.36 -16.41
C PHE A 13 -7.71 9.55 -16.01
N PRO A 14 -7.73 8.23 -16.32
CA PRO A 14 -8.80 7.35 -15.90
C PRO A 14 -8.80 7.12 -14.38
N LYS A 15 -9.92 6.67 -13.84
CA LYS A 15 -10.01 6.14 -12.47
C LYS A 15 -10.12 4.60 -12.53
N PRO A 16 -9.28 3.84 -11.80
CA PRO A 16 -8.11 4.30 -11.03
C PRO A 16 -6.97 4.75 -11.94
N PHE A 17 -6.23 5.76 -11.53
CA PHE A 17 -5.01 6.16 -12.25
C PHE A 17 -3.84 5.27 -11.84
N LEU A 18 -3.38 4.46 -12.78
CA LEU A 18 -2.24 3.57 -12.62
C LEU A 18 -1.02 4.15 -13.31
N PHE A 19 0.14 3.99 -12.71
CA PHE A 19 1.41 4.48 -13.25
C PHE A 19 2.57 3.59 -12.84
N TYR A 20 3.69 3.72 -13.51
CA TYR A 20 4.94 3.08 -13.13
C TYR A 20 5.80 4.05 -12.30
N ASP A 21 6.10 3.64 -11.07
CA ASP A 21 7.06 4.32 -10.20
C ASP A 21 8.44 3.74 -10.50
N VAL A 22 9.21 4.40 -11.35
CA VAL A 22 10.50 3.92 -11.86
C VAL A 22 11.47 3.63 -10.73
N GLN A 23 11.50 4.44 -9.68
CA GLN A 23 12.33 4.20 -8.49
C GLN A 23 11.96 2.89 -7.77
N LYS A 24 10.65 2.60 -7.67
CA LYS A 24 10.16 1.32 -7.13
C LYS A 24 10.54 0.16 -8.04
N LEU A 25 10.37 0.30 -9.35
CA LEU A 25 10.70 -0.75 -10.31
C LEU A 25 12.19 -1.04 -10.33
N TYR A 26 13.03 0.00 -10.29
CA TYR A 26 14.49 -0.15 -10.17
C TYR A 26 14.87 -0.97 -8.92
N SER A 27 14.27 -0.64 -7.77
CA SER A 27 14.52 -1.37 -6.52
C SER A 27 14.13 -2.85 -6.62
N LEU A 28 13.03 -3.16 -7.32
CA LEU A 28 12.60 -4.55 -7.55
C LEU A 28 13.54 -5.32 -8.49
N CYS A 29 14.12 -4.66 -9.51
CA CYS A 29 15.03 -5.28 -10.46
C CYS A 29 16.42 -5.51 -9.89
N TYR A 30 16.97 -4.52 -9.20
CA TYR A 30 18.42 -4.43 -8.94
C TYR A 30 18.78 -4.36 -7.45
N GLN A 31 17.78 -4.35 -6.57
CA GLN A 31 17.96 -4.28 -5.12
C GLN A 31 17.04 -5.28 -4.40
N ASP A 32 16.76 -5.03 -3.13
CA ASP A 32 15.92 -5.88 -2.28
C ASP A 32 14.40 -5.56 -2.35
N GLY A 33 13.99 -4.64 -3.22
CA GLY A 33 12.62 -4.15 -3.33
C GLY A 33 12.20 -3.21 -2.18
N LYS A 34 13.09 -2.88 -1.26
CA LYS A 34 12.83 -2.00 -0.11
C LYS A 34 13.62 -0.72 -0.17
N ALA A 35 14.90 -0.80 -0.56
CA ALA A 35 15.75 0.34 -0.75
C ALA A 35 15.21 1.25 -1.87
N ARG A 36 15.48 2.53 -1.78
CA ARG A 36 15.18 3.49 -2.83
C ARG A 36 16.44 4.30 -3.08
N ILE A 37 16.87 4.31 -4.32
CA ILE A 37 17.98 5.15 -4.76
C ILE A 37 17.46 6.47 -5.32
N SER A 38 18.31 7.46 -5.36
CA SER A 38 18.04 8.73 -6.03
C SER A 38 18.08 8.57 -7.57
N LEU A 39 17.60 9.56 -8.31
CA LEU A 39 17.60 9.50 -9.76
C LEU A 39 19.03 9.58 -10.32
N ASP A 40 19.87 10.41 -9.73
CA ASP A 40 21.30 10.54 -10.10
C ASP A 40 22.07 9.22 -9.89
N GLU A 41 21.89 8.56 -8.75
CA GLU A 41 22.47 7.22 -8.53
C GLU A 41 21.97 6.18 -9.55
N ALA A 42 20.69 6.24 -9.96
CA ALA A 42 20.17 5.34 -10.99
C ALA A 42 20.78 5.63 -12.37
N VAL A 43 20.94 6.90 -12.73
CA VAL A 43 21.57 7.34 -13.98
C VAL A 43 23.02 6.87 -14.02
N GLU A 44 23.78 7.05 -12.93
CA GLU A 44 25.17 6.60 -12.79
C GLU A 44 25.29 5.08 -12.91
N SER A 45 24.41 4.32 -12.27
CA SER A 45 24.43 2.86 -12.28
C SER A 45 24.30 2.25 -13.68
N PHE A 46 23.63 2.95 -14.59
CA PHE A 46 23.51 2.56 -16.00
C PHE A 46 24.51 3.27 -16.92
N ALA A 47 25.45 4.05 -16.37
CA ALA A 47 26.41 4.86 -17.12
C ALA A 47 25.76 5.71 -18.21
N LEU A 48 24.60 6.32 -17.89
CA LEU A 48 23.89 7.18 -18.82
C LEU A 48 24.54 8.56 -18.88
N ASP A 49 24.56 9.17 -20.09
CA ASP A 49 25.09 10.51 -20.28
C ASP A 49 24.26 11.56 -19.48
N VAL A 50 24.99 12.47 -18.81
CA VAL A 50 24.41 13.58 -18.06
C VAL A 50 24.64 14.85 -18.86
N ASP A 51 23.61 15.30 -19.58
CA ASP A 51 23.62 16.46 -20.49
C ASP A 51 22.80 17.66 -19.98
N ALA A 52 22.15 17.50 -18.83
CA ALA A 52 21.38 18.56 -18.17
C ALA A 52 21.53 18.47 -16.63
N PRO A 53 21.41 19.59 -15.89
CA PRO A 53 21.46 19.55 -14.42
C PRO A 53 20.26 18.83 -13.84
N PHE A 54 20.51 18.02 -12.79
CA PHE A 54 19.46 17.45 -11.95
C PHE A 54 18.65 18.55 -11.22
N HIS A 55 17.49 18.16 -10.67
CA HIS A 55 16.54 19.05 -9.97
C HIS A 55 15.87 20.08 -10.87
N ARG A 56 15.76 19.74 -12.16
CA ARG A 56 14.97 20.46 -13.17
C ARG A 56 13.90 19.51 -13.70
N ALA A 57 12.63 19.90 -13.60
CA ALA A 57 11.49 19.05 -13.92
C ALA A 57 11.59 18.34 -15.28
N LEU A 58 12.04 19.05 -16.32
CA LEU A 58 12.22 18.46 -17.65
C LEU A 58 13.40 17.48 -17.69
N GLY A 59 14.57 17.85 -17.14
CA GLY A 59 15.74 16.98 -17.07
C GLY A 59 15.46 15.72 -16.24
N ASP A 60 14.83 15.88 -15.07
CA ASP A 60 14.47 14.75 -14.23
C ASP A 60 13.48 13.81 -14.92
N ALA A 61 12.51 14.33 -15.69
CA ALA A 61 11.59 13.53 -16.47
C ALA A 61 12.31 12.77 -17.60
N GLU A 62 13.26 13.41 -18.28
CA GLU A 62 14.06 12.79 -19.34
C GLU A 62 14.96 11.68 -18.78
N TYR A 63 15.71 11.95 -17.70
CA TYR A 63 16.52 10.93 -17.04
C TYR A 63 15.69 9.75 -16.51
N THR A 64 14.52 10.03 -15.95
CA THR A 64 13.57 8.97 -15.55
C THR A 64 13.19 8.08 -16.73
N GLY A 65 12.92 8.69 -17.90
CA GLY A 65 12.64 7.95 -19.14
C GLY A 65 13.84 7.15 -19.65
N ARG A 66 15.07 7.68 -19.53
CA ARG A 66 16.32 6.98 -19.92
C ARG A 66 16.55 5.77 -18.99
N VAL A 67 16.42 5.96 -17.68
CA VAL A 67 16.52 4.87 -16.69
C VAL A 67 15.48 3.79 -16.97
N MET A 68 14.23 4.15 -17.21
CA MET A 68 13.17 3.17 -17.52
C MET A 68 13.46 2.37 -18.80
N ARG A 69 14.10 2.98 -19.79
CA ARG A 69 14.51 2.27 -21.02
C ARG A 69 15.73 1.38 -20.83
N ALA A 70 16.63 1.72 -19.92
CA ALA A 70 17.84 0.94 -19.65
C ALA A 70 17.58 -0.28 -18.75
N MET A 71 16.52 -0.25 -17.94
CA MET A 71 16.20 -1.33 -17.00
C MET A 71 15.48 -2.52 -17.68
N ASP A 72 15.54 -3.70 -17.05
CA ASP A 72 14.75 -4.87 -17.44
C ASP A 72 13.27 -4.65 -17.05
N PHE A 73 12.58 -3.83 -17.83
CA PHE A 73 11.18 -3.50 -17.60
C PHE A 73 10.26 -4.71 -17.68
N GLU A 74 10.55 -5.69 -18.55
CA GLU A 74 9.72 -6.88 -18.73
C GLU A 74 9.58 -7.70 -17.45
N SER A 75 10.64 -7.78 -16.63
CA SER A 75 10.61 -8.52 -15.36
C SER A 75 9.72 -7.86 -14.30
N VAL A 76 9.40 -6.58 -14.43
CA VAL A 76 8.68 -5.78 -13.41
C VAL A 76 7.42 -5.07 -13.92
N LYS A 77 7.04 -5.26 -15.16
CA LYS A 77 5.88 -4.59 -15.78
C LYS A 77 4.54 -4.82 -15.05
N ASP A 78 4.43 -5.89 -14.29
CA ASP A 78 3.24 -6.20 -13.50
C ASP A 78 3.12 -5.39 -12.21
N TYR A 79 4.18 -4.67 -11.81
CA TYR A 79 4.24 -3.94 -10.54
C TYR A 79 3.79 -2.48 -10.66
N VAL A 80 2.61 -2.26 -11.18
CA VAL A 80 1.99 -0.94 -11.28
C VAL A 80 1.81 -0.27 -9.91
N SER A 81 1.83 1.03 -9.89
CA SER A 81 1.49 1.87 -8.75
C SER A 81 0.14 2.54 -8.95
N VAL A 82 -0.50 2.93 -7.86
CA VAL A 82 -1.82 3.58 -7.87
C VAL A 82 -1.67 4.99 -7.35
N ASP A 83 -2.17 5.96 -8.08
CA ASP A 83 -2.41 7.28 -7.55
C ASP A 83 -3.68 7.28 -6.69
N TYR A 84 -3.59 7.87 -5.51
CA TYR A 84 -4.68 7.94 -4.52
C TYR A 84 -5.27 9.35 -4.39
N TYR A 85 -5.01 10.23 -5.34
CA TYR A 85 -5.55 11.59 -5.32
C TYR A 85 -7.08 11.59 -5.52
N MET A 86 -7.56 10.71 -6.40
CA MET A 86 -8.98 10.46 -6.61
C MET A 86 -9.29 9.01 -6.18
N PRO A 87 -9.58 8.76 -4.88
CA PRO A 87 -9.97 7.44 -4.43
C PRO A 87 -11.37 7.09 -4.95
N PRO A 88 -11.78 5.80 -4.93
CA PRO A 88 -13.13 5.37 -5.25
C PRO A 88 -14.17 6.08 -4.39
N GLU A 89 -15.28 6.48 -4.98
CA GLU A 89 -16.40 7.14 -4.28
C GLU A 89 -17.56 6.18 -4.01
N SER A 90 -17.74 5.19 -4.89
CA SER A 90 -18.79 4.19 -4.80
C SER A 90 -18.23 2.77 -4.74
N GLU A 91 -19.08 1.81 -4.43
CA GLU A 91 -18.74 0.39 -4.39
C GLU A 91 -18.30 -0.14 -5.76
N ASP A 92 -18.87 0.37 -6.84
CA ASP A 92 -18.54 -0.04 -8.20
C ASP A 92 -17.17 0.45 -8.65
N GLU A 93 -16.67 1.51 -8.06
CA GLU A 93 -15.32 2.03 -8.31
C GLU A 93 -14.24 1.32 -7.50
N GLU A 94 -14.61 0.49 -6.49
CA GLU A 94 -13.65 -0.27 -5.71
C GLU A 94 -12.93 -1.29 -6.60
N PHE A 95 -11.63 -1.43 -6.41
CA PHE A 95 -10.85 -2.31 -7.28
C PHE A 95 -9.80 -3.13 -6.52
N THR A 96 -9.39 -4.23 -7.15
CA THR A 96 -8.31 -5.10 -6.67
C THR A 96 -7.24 -5.24 -7.74
N LEU A 97 -6.03 -4.81 -7.42
CA LEU A 97 -4.83 -5.12 -8.21
C LEU A 97 -4.23 -6.44 -7.72
N ARG A 98 -3.76 -7.24 -8.67
CA ARG A 98 -3.11 -8.52 -8.41
C ARG A 98 -1.66 -8.43 -8.87
N PHE A 99 -0.77 -8.76 -7.96
CA PHE A 99 0.67 -8.83 -8.19
C PHE A 99 1.12 -10.29 -7.97
N PRO A 100 2.29 -10.69 -8.45
CA PRO A 100 2.79 -12.05 -8.29
C PRO A 100 2.78 -12.53 -6.83
N GLU A 101 3.20 -11.67 -5.88
CA GLU A 101 3.35 -12.04 -4.46
C GLU A 101 2.21 -11.56 -3.56
N TYR A 102 1.33 -10.65 -4.03
CA TYR A 102 0.28 -10.09 -3.18
C TYR A 102 -0.90 -9.54 -3.97
N THR A 103 -1.97 -9.26 -3.28
CA THR A 103 -3.10 -8.49 -3.82
C THR A 103 -3.26 -7.18 -3.08
N LYS A 104 -3.74 -6.16 -3.77
CA LYS A 104 -4.04 -4.85 -3.20
C LYS A 104 -5.47 -4.45 -3.55
N PHE A 105 -6.32 -4.29 -2.55
CA PHE A 105 -7.68 -3.77 -2.67
C PHE A 105 -7.74 -2.33 -2.21
N VAL A 106 -8.46 -1.49 -2.95
CA VAL A 106 -8.73 -0.08 -2.61
C VAL A 106 -10.23 0.08 -2.50
N SER A 107 -10.69 0.49 -1.32
CA SER A 107 -12.11 0.70 -1.05
C SER A 107 -12.58 2.08 -1.48
N ARG A 108 -13.90 2.24 -1.53
CA ARG A 108 -14.54 3.55 -1.54
C ARG A 108 -14.22 4.35 -0.27
N MET A 109 -14.62 5.60 -0.28
CA MET A 109 -14.51 6.49 0.89
C MET A 109 -15.61 6.20 1.92
N PHE A 110 -15.28 6.43 3.19
CA PHE A 110 -16.12 6.32 4.38
C PHE A 110 -15.95 7.56 5.25
N GLU A 111 -16.94 7.90 6.04
CA GLU A 111 -16.85 9.04 6.96
C GLU A 111 -15.85 8.76 8.08
N THR A 112 -15.79 7.53 8.57
CA THR A 112 -14.92 7.14 9.67
C THR A 112 -14.14 5.85 9.35
N LYS A 113 -13.02 5.65 10.06
CA LYS A 113 -12.26 4.40 9.97
C LYS A 113 -13.00 3.21 10.60
N GLU A 114 -13.87 3.50 11.55
CA GLU A 114 -14.74 2.52 12.21
C GLU A 114 -15.72 1.95 11.19
N GLU A 115 -16.42 2.78 10.45
CA GLU A 115 -17.31 2.40 9.35
C GLU A 115 -16.56 1.57 8.29
N ALA A 116 -15.37 2.02 7.86
CA ALA A 116 -14.55 1.26 6.92
C ALA A 116 -14.16 -0.13 7.45
N MET A 117 -13.96 -0.27 8.76
CA MET A 117 -13.61 -1.56 9.38
C MET A 117 -14.81 -2.47 9.65
N GLU A 118 -16.04 -1.98 9.56
CA GLU A 118 -17.28 -2.77 9.59
C GLU A 118 -17.62 -3.33 8.20
N GLU A 119 -17.11 -2.70 7.14
CA GLU A 119 -17.37 -3.11 5.77
C GLU A 119 -16.71 -4.46 5.45
N LYS A 120 -17.52 -5.42 4.99
CA LYS A 120 -17.04 -6.79 4.68
C LYS A 120 -15.99 -6.79 3.57
N ARG A 121 -16.18 -6.04 2.50
CA ARG A 121 -15.21 -5.96 1.40
C ARG A 121 -13.83 -5.48 1.87
N VAL A 122 -13.80 -4.61 2.87
CA VAL A 122 -12.57 -4.15 3.51
C VAL A 122 -11.98 -5.22 4.40
N THR A 123 -12.80 -5.89 5.24
CA THR A 123 -12.31 -6.79 6.28
C THR A 123 -12.21 -8.26 5.88
N ASP A 124 -12.82 -8.67 4.79
CA ASP A 124 -12.68 -10.03 4.28
C ASP A 124 -11.29 -10.28 3.70
N VAL A 125 -10.76 -11.48 3.93
CA VAL A 125 -9.46 -11.91 3.43
C VAL A 125 -9.66 -13.04 2.43
N VAL A 126 -9.15 -12.84 1.24
CA VAL A 126 -9.25 -13.78 0.13
C VAL A 126 -7.85 -14.30 -0.19
N CYS A 127 -7.72 -15.59 -0.46
CA CYS A 127 -6.45 -16.19 -0.86
C CYS A 127 -5.95 -15.56 -2.16
N THR A 128 -4.68 -15.17 -2.21
CA THR A 128 -4.07 -14.55 -3.38
C THR A 128 -3.98 -15.50 -4.58
N LYS A 129 -3.94 -16.82 -4.31
CA LYS A 129 -3.81 -17.86 -5.34
C LYS A 129 -5.16 -18.45 -5.77
N CYS A 130 -5.90 -19.12 -4.88
CA CYS A 130 -7.15 -19.82 -5.23
C CYS A 130 -8.42 -18.97 -5.07
N ARG A 131 -8.30 -17.71 -4.60
CA ARG A 131 -9.41 -16.76 -4.42
C ARG A 131 -10.50 -17.18 -3.41
N ARG A 132 -10.27 -18.25 -2.66
CA ARG A 132 -11.18 -18.69 -1.59
C ARG A 132 -11.21 -17.65 -0.47
N MET A 133 -12.40 -17.42 0.09
CA MET A 133 -12.58 -16.67 1.35
C MET A 133 -11.88 -17.41 2.49
N LEU A 134 -11.12 -16.70 3.30
CA LEU A 134 -10.28 -17.29 4.34
C LEU A 134 -10.81 -17.05 5.75
N ARG A 135 -10.68 -18.07 6.58
CA ARG A 135 -10.91 -17.93 8.02
C ARG A 135 -9.71 -17.24 8.67
N LYS A 136 -9.98 -16.17 9.43
CA LYS A 136 -8.96 -15.42 10.17
C LYS A 136 -8.56 -16.20 11.43
N LYS A 137 -7.29 -16.60 11.56
CA LYS A 137 -6.67 -17.09 12.81
C LYS A 137 -6.48 -15.95 13.81
N ILE A 138 -6.05 -14.79 13.30
CA ILE A 138 -5.98 -13.55 14.05
C ILE A 138 -6.92 -12.57 13.37
N ARG A 139 -7.96 -12.11 14.11
CA ARG A 139 -8.86 -11.05 13.62
C ARG A 139 -8.10 -9.74 13.47
N TRP A 140 -8.65 -8.81 12.71
CA TRP A 140 -8.07 -7.49 12.54
C TRP A 140 -7.82 -6.81 13.89
N PHE A 141 -6.61 -6.31 14.08
CA PHE A 141 -6.22 -5.52 15.24
C PHE A 141 -5.40 -4.32 14.78
N SER A 142 -5.53 -3.22 15.51
CA SER A 142 -4.73 -2.01 15.26
C SER A 142 -3.29 -2.23 15.69
N SER A 143 -2.34 -2.12 14.75
CA SER A 143 -0.89 -2.17 14.99
C SER A 143 -0.24 -0.78 14.99
N GLY A 144 -1.04 0.28 14.89
CA GLY A 144 -0.64 1.69 14.90
C GLY A 144 -1.82 2.58 14.53
N GLN A 145 -1.62 3.88 14.45
CA GLN A 145 -2.72 4.84 14.25
C GLN A 145 -3.53 4.61 12.97
N ARG A 146 -2.87 4.12 11.90
CA ARG A 146 -3.47 3.99 10.56
C ARG A 146 -3.36 2.56 9.99
N TYR A 147 -2.88 1.61 10.79
CA TYR A 147 -2.61 0.26 10.32
C TYR A 147 -3.35 -0.78 11.12
N TYR A 148 -3.91 -1.74 10.40
CA TYR A 148 -4.51 -2.94 10.96
C TYR A 148 -3.83 -4.15 10.34
N LEU A 149 -3.66 -5.19 11.15
CA LEU A 149 -3.10 -6.48 10.74
C LEU A 149 -4.06 -7.60 11.06
N CYS A 150 -4.05 -8.65 10.26
CA CYS A 150 -4.69 -9.92 10.53
C CYS A 150 -3.84 -11.07 9.99
N LEU A 151 -4.14 -12.28 10.45
CA LEU A 151 -3.60 -13.52 9.90
C LEU A 151 -4.76 -14.45 9.55
N ALA A 152 -4.78 -14.99 8.33
CA ALA A 152 -5.78 -15.92 7.86
C ALA A 152 -5.10 -17.18 7.29
N THR A 153 -5.83 -18.26 7.15
CA THR A 153 -5.29 -19.53 6.64
C THR A 153 -6.06 -20.02 5.45
N CYS A 154 -5.34 -20.34 4.39
CA CYS A 154 -5.84 -21.12 3.25
C CYS A 154 -5.43 -22.58 3.45
N PRO A 155 -6.36 -23.55 3.33
CA PRO A 155 -6.01 -24.97 3.46
C PRO A 155 -4.98 -25.44 2.42
N GLU A 156 -5.00 -24.85 1.23
CA GLU A 156 -4.14 -25.24 0.10
C GLU A 156 -2.85 -24.40 -0.01
N HIS A 157 -2.88 -23.15 0.44
CA HIS A 157 -1.80 -22.19 0.17
C HIS A 157 -1.18 -21.61 1.47
N GLY A 158 -1.51 -22.18 2.62
CA GLY A 158 -0.90 -21.77 3.89
C GLY A 158 -1.39 -20.42 4.41
N MET A 159 -0.53 -19.74 5.15
CA MET A 159 -0.90 -18.53 5.87
C MET A 159 -0.83 -17.28 5.02
N MET A 160 -1.82 -16.40 5.21
CA MET A 160 -1.95 -15.11 4.54
C MET A 160 -1.98 -13.99 5.57
N LYS A 161 -1.07 -13.05 5.43
CA LYS A 161 -1.05 -11.81 6.21
C LYS A 161 -1.89 -10.75 5.50
N GLY A 162 -2.92 -10.25 6.20
CA GLY A 162 -3.64 -9.07 5.80
C GLY A 162 -3.08 -7.82 6.48
N LYS A 163 -2.92 -6.73 5.71
CA LYS A 163 -2.59 -5.40 6.21
C LYS A 163 -3.56 -4.40 5.60
N ILE A 164 -4.26 -3.62 6.44
CA ILE A 164 -5.03 -2.46 6.01
C ILE A 164 -4.29 -1.21 6.44
N ARG A 165 -4.16 -0.27 5.50
CA ARG A 165 -3.74 1.10 5.77
C ARG A 165 -4.91 2.02 5.51
N MET A 166 -5.36 2.75 6.53
CA MET A 166 -6.32 3.82 6.37
C MET A 166 -5.63 5.06 5.83
N LYS A 167 -6.13 5.56 4.73
CA LYS A 167 -5.72 6.82 4.11
C LYS A 167 -6.81 7.86 4.29
N LYS A 168 -6.43 9.12 4.34
CA LYS A 168 -7.34 10.26 4.38
C LYS A 168 -7.36 10.94 3.03
N SER A 169 -8.54 11.27 2.54
CA SER A 169 -8.71 12.15 1.36
C SER A 169 -8.62 13.62 1.77
N GLU A 170 -8.66 14.51 0.80
CA GLU A 170 -8.55 15.96 1.03
C GLU A 170 -9.77 16.52 1.79
N ASP A 171 -10.94 15.97 1.57
CA ASP A 171 -12.19 16.31 2.26
C ASP A 171 -12.31 15.76 3.69
N GLY A 172 -11.32 14.97 4.11
CA GLY A 172 -11.25 14.43 5.47
C GLY A 172 -11.83 13.02 5.63
N ARG A 173 -12.57 12.49 4.64
CA ARG A 173 -13.05 11.11 4.61
C ARG A 173 -11.88 10.13 4.55
N VAL A 174 -12.14 8.86 4.81
CA VAL A 174 -11.11 7.82 4.83
C VAL A 174 -11.42 6.71 3.85
N PHE A 175 -10.38 6.07 3.34
CA PHE A 175 -10.50 4.85 2.55
C PHE A 175 -9.43 3.84 2.95
N ALA A 176 -9.73 2.57 2.71
CA ALA A 176 -8.86 1.47 3.07
C ALA A 176 -8.03 1.00 1.87
N VAL A 177 -6.73 0.87 2.09
CA VAL A 177 -5.84 0.14 1.18
C VAL A 177 -5.45 -1.16 1.87
N LYS A 178 -6.08 -2.26 1.45
CA LYS A 178 -5.84 -3.60 1.98
C LYS A 178 -4.84 -4.33 1.10
N THR A 179 -3.79 -4.87 1.71
CA THR A 179 -2.83 -5.77 1.05
C THR A 179 -2.93 -7.14 1.70
N VAL A 180 -3.02 -8.19 0.89
CA VAL A 180 -2.96 -9.58 1.33
C VAL A 180 -1.79 -10.25 0.64
N LYS A 181 -0.93 -10.93 1.41
CA LYS A 181 0.21 -11.68 0.88
C LYS A 181 0.41 -12.99 1.64
N PRO A 182 0.92 -14.03 0.99
CA PRO A 182 1.37 -15.24 1.67
C PRO A 182 2.52 -14.90 2.62
N VAL A 183 2.61 -15.64 3.71
CA VAL A 183 3.72 -15.55 4.66
C VAL A 183 4.10 -16.96 5.11
N ASP A 184 5.38 -17.14 5.40
CA ASP A 184 5.94 -18.30 6.07
C ASP A 184 5.65 -18.29 7.58
N GLU A 185 6.23 -19.23 8.31
CA GLU A 185 6.07 -19.35 9.77
C GLU A 185 6.63 -18.13 10.50
N GLU A 186 7.80 -17.63 10.08
CA GLU A 186 8.44 -16.43 10.65
C GLU A 186 7.56 -15.18 10.46
N GLY A 187 7.06 -15.00 9.24
CA GLY A 187 6.15 -13.90 8.93
C GLY A 187 4.83 -13.97 9.68
N ALA A 188 4.33 -15.18 9.96
CA ALA A 188 3.15 -15.40 10.79
C ALA A 188 3.43 -15.09 12.26
N GLU A 189 4.56 -15.58 12.80
CA GLU A 189 4.99 -15.30 14.16
C GLU A 189 5.16 -13.81 14.41
N ALA A 190 5.75 -13.08 13.46
CA ALA A 190 5.84 -11.62 13.53
C ALA A 190 4.47 -10.92 13.67
N VAL A 191 3.39 -11.50 13.13
CA VAL A 191 2.02 -10.98 13.32
C VAL A 191 1.51 -11.31 14.73
N PHE A 192 1.82 -12.49 15.27
CA PHE A 192 1.47 -12.84 16.66
C PHE A 192 2.14 -11.91 17.65
N LEU A 193 3.45 -11.68 17.53
CA LEU A 193 4.20 -10.77 18.40
C LEU A 193 3.61 -9.35 18.38
N LYS A 194 3.32 -8.81 17.20
CA LYS A 194 2.67 -7.49 17.09
C LYS A 194 1.29 -7.43 17.73
N LYS A 195 0.54 -8.53 17.71
CA LYS A 195 -0.75 -8.59 18.40
C LYS A 195 -0.57 -8.52 19.92
N GLU A 196 0.41 -9.25 20.48
CA GLU A 196 0.70 -9.21 21.91
C GLU A 196 1.19 -7.83 22.34
N GLU A 197 2.08 -7.20 21.60
CA GLU A 197 2.49 -5.81 21.85
C GLU A 197 1.30 -4.84 21.83
N ALA A 198 0.37 -5.01 20.89
CA ALA A 198 -0.83 -4.18 20.82
C ALA A 198 -1.76 -4.41 22.03
N ARG A 199 -1.84 -5.65 22.53
CA ARG A 199 -2.59 -6.02 23.73
C ARG A 199 -2.01 -5.36 24.97
N ILE A 200 -0.69 -5.43 25.15
CA ILE A 200 0.03 -4.81 26.27
C ILE A 200 -0.20 -3.30 26.26
N ARG A 201 0.05 -2.63 25.14
CA ARG A 201 -0.17 -1.17 25.01
C ARG A 201 -1.60 -0.74 25.33
N ARG A 202 -2.61 -1.54 24.97
CA ARG A 202 -4.02 -1.25 25.32
C ARG A 202 -4.27 -1.37 26.81
N ALA A 203 -3.71 -2.42 27.45
CA ALA A 203 -3.83 -2.63 28.88
C ALA A 203 -3.18 -1.48 29.69
N GLU A 204 -2.00 -1.05 29.27
CA GLU A 204 -1.28 0.09 29.90
C GLU A 204 -2.08 1.39 29.76
N LYS A 205 -2.58 1.71 28.56
CA LYS A 205 -3.43 2.90 28.35
C LYS A 205 -4.71 2.85 29.19
N SER A 206 -5.30 1.68 29.35
CA SER A 206 -6.49 1.52 30.19
C SER A 206 -6.20 1.73 31.67
N ARG A 207 -5.04 1.24 32.14
CA ARG A 207 -4.57 1.48 33.52
C ARG A 207 -4.29 2.97 33.78
N GLN A 208 -3.61 3.63 32.85
CA GLN A 208 -3.32 5.07 32.96
C GLN A 208 -4.61 5.90 33.01
N LYS A 209 -5.60 5.61 32.13
CA LYS A 209 -6.89 6.30 32.17
C LYS A 209 -7.64 6.12 33.49
N LYS A 210 -7.55 4.94 34.11
CA LYS A 210 -8.16 4.69 35.42
C LYS A 210 -7.46 5.44 36.55
N LEU A 211 -6.15 5.66 36.43
CA LEU A 211 -5.35 6.42 37.44
C LEU A 211 -5.58 7.94 37.34
N HIS A 212 -5.83 8.48 36.14
CA HIS A 212 -6.07 9.92 35.92
C HIS A 212 -7.56 10.28 35.88
N GLY A 213 -8.46 9.34 35.98
CA GLY A 213 -9.93 9.56 36.01
C GLY A 213 -10.56 9.46 37.40
N VAL A 214 -9.75 9.55 38.43
CA VAL A 214 -10.16 9.57 39.85
C VAL A 214 -9.88 10.98 40.46
N GLU A 215 -10.09 12.05 39.67
CA GLU A 215 -10.27 13.40 40.16
C GLU A 215 -11.65 13.90 39.78
#